data_07b48ae9addc06ba2fe4b7347345db16
#
_entry.id   07b48ae9addc06ba2fe4b7347345db16
#
_cell.length_a   1.000
_cell.length_b   1.000
_cell.length_c   1.000
_cell.angle_alpha   90.00
_cell.angle_beta   90.00
_cell.angle_gamma   90.00
#
_symmetry.space_group_name_H-M   'P 1'
#
loop_
_entity.id
_entity.type
_entity.pdbx_description
1 polymer ?
#
loop_
_entity_poly.entity_id
_entity_poly.type
_entity_poly.pdbx_seq_one_letter_code
_entity_poly.pdbx_strand_id
1 'polypeptide(L)'
;WANACMSGTKSALEQYLQQHPNPPFKTQAMEKIDSIDWATAQATNTVEAFEKYLEQHPSGEYTDEANDKINSFNAQTVQPEEKLMVGSTFRNFFTAINNKDEDMLSTCVGRIMTSFLGKPDATRSDVLTFMKKIYKPTVASMTWASLADYNISKKEIGEEKYEYSVNFNATQAVNNSDGTQEKNKYRISAKINPDGLITELNMTKILE
;
A
#
# COMPACT_ATOMS: atom_id res chain seq x y z
N TRP A 1 -9.71 48.04 5.44
CA TRP A 1 -8.64 47.33 4.70
C TRP A 1 -7.30 47.41 5.42
N ALA A 2 -6.79 48.65 5.66
CA ALA A 2 -5.49 48.81 6.29
C ALA A 2 -5.32 48.04 7.60
N ASN A 3 -6.33 48.08 8.47
CA ASN A 3 -6.33 47.36 9.74
C ASN A 3 -6.32 45.84 9.56
N ALA A 4 -7.03 45.33 8.58
CA ALA A 4 -7.02 43.89 8.27
C ALA A 4 -5.65 43.42 7.73
N CYS A 5 -5.02 44.25 6.88
CA CYS A 5 -3.67 43.98 6.40
C CYS A 5 -2.61 44.08 7.51
N MET A 6 -2.72 45.06 8.41
CA MET A 6 -1.81 45.20 9.56
C MET A 6 -1.90 44.04 10.54
N SER A 7 -3.11 43.50 10.76
CA SER A 7 -3.33 42.31 11.57
C SER A 7 -2.68 41.09 10.97
N GLY A 8 -2.67 40.95 9.63
CA GLY A 8 -2.08 39.82 8.92
C GLY A 8 -2.72 38.47 9.23
N THR A 9 -3.89 38.44 9.86
CA THR A 9 -4.59 37.20 10.24
C THR A 9 -5.74 36.91 9.29
N LYS A 10 -5.99 35.61 9.05
CA LYS A 10 -7.15 35.13 8.28
C LYS A 10 -8.45 35.72 8.82
N SER A 11 -8.65 35.66 10.13
CA SER A 11 -9.87 36.16 10.79
C SER A 11 -10.13 37.65 10.52
N ALA A 12 -9.10 38.51 10.53
CA ALA A 12 -9.28 39.93 10.25
C ALA A 12 -9.64 40.20 8.77
N LEU A 13 -9.10 39.40 7.85
CA LEU A 13 -9.44 39.48 6.43
C LEU A 13 -10.88 39.00 6.17
N GLU A 14 -11.28 37.87 6.78
CA GLU A 14 -12.66 37.36 6.71
C GLU A 14 -13.67 38.35 7.29
N GLN A 15 -13.36 38.97 8.43
CA GLN A 15 -14.19 40.00 9.03
C GLN A 15 -14.32 41.22 8.09
N TYR A 16 -13.25 41.64 7.45
CA TYR A 16 -13.32 42.70 6.45
C TYR A 16 -14.28 42.35 5.31
N LEU A 17 -14.21 41.14 4.77
CA LEU A 17 -15.09 40.69 3.70
C LEU A 17 -16.55 40.61 4.15
N GLN A 18 -16.83 40.20 5.39
CA GLN A 18 -18.19 40.13 5.94
C GLN A 18 -18.80 41.52 6.16
N GLN A 19 -18.01 42.46 6.67
CA GLN A 19 -18.48 43.83 6.98
C GLN A 19 -18.70 44.70 5.75
N HIS A 20 -18.08 44.31 4.60
CA HIS A 20 -18.14 45.08 3.36
C HIS A 20 -18.58 44.16 2.21
N PRO A 21 -19.90 44.08 1.88
CA PRO A 21 -20.42 43.15 0.84
C PRO A 21 -19.79 43.28 -0.54
N ASN A 22 -19.35 44.48 -0.91
CA ASN A 22 -18.62 44.76 -2.16
C ASN A 22 -17.33 45.52 -1.87
N PRO A 23 -16.34 44.92 -1.18
CA PRO A 23 -15.14 45.61 -0.79
C PRO A 23 -14.25 45.85 -2.00
N PRO A 24 -13.65 47.05 -2.14
CA PRO A 24 -12.76 47.36 -3.28
C PRO A 24 -11.51 46.47 -3.33
N PHE A 25 -11.14 45.84 -2.20
CA PHE A 25 -9.98 44.96 -2.07
C PHE A 25 -10.37 43.49 -1.87
N LYS A 26 -11.55 43.08 -2.42
CA LYS A 26 -12.05 41.71 -2.26
C LYS A 26 -11.06 40.66 -2.78
N THR A 27 -10.56 40.84 -3.99
CA THR A 27 -9.60 39.92 -4.60
C THR A 27 -8.33 39.80 -3.79
N GLN A 28 -7.73 40.94 -3.40
CA GLN A 28 -6.52 40.93 -2.57
C GLN A 28 -6.73 40.30 -1.19
N ALA A 29 -7.92 40.46 -0.59
CA ALA A 29 -8.25 39.81 0.68
C ALA A 29 -8.35 38.30 0.50
N MET A 30 -8.98 37.83 -0.59
CA MET A 30 -9.09 36.40 -0.89
C MET A 30 -7.73 35.78 -1.22
N GLU A 31 -6.87 36.43 -2.00
CA GLU A 31 -5.50 35.99 -2.29
C GLU A 31 -4.64 35.87 -1.02
N LYS A 32 -4.80 36.82 -0.07
CA LYS A 32 -4.10 36.74 1.20
C LYS A 32 -4.61 35.60 2.08
N ILE A 33 -5.91 35.34 2.08
CA ILE A 33 -6.50 34.19 2.81
C ILE A 33 -5.98 32.90 2.21
N ASP A 34 -5.96 32.77 0.89
CA ASP A 34 -5.40 31.63 0.15
C ASP A 34 -3.94 31.36 0.57
N SER A 35 -3.08 32.39 0.53
CA SER A 35 -1.69 32.27 0.95
C SER A 35 -1.52 31.88 2.43
N ILE A 36 -2.39 32.36 3.34
CA ILE A 36 -2.36 32.00 4.76
C ILE A 36 -2.76 30.54 4.95
N ASP A 37 -3.81 30.09 4.27
CA ASP A 37 -4.28 28.71 4.34
C ASP A 37 -3.28 27.74 3.74
N TRP A 38 -2.65 28.13 2.64
CA TRP A 38 -1.54 27.37 2.05
C TRP A 38 -0.36 27.24 3.01
N ALA A 39 0.10 28.33 3.61
CA ALA A 39 1.17 28.31 4.60
C ALA A 39 0.84 27.42 5.82
N THR A 40 -0.43 27.40 6.22
CA THR A 40 -0.91 26.52 7.29
C THR A 40 -0.89 25.05 6.87
N ALA A 41 -1.33 24.74 5.66
CA ALA A 41 -1.29 23.39 5.12
C ALA A 41 0.16 22.88 4.98
N GLN A 42 1.08 23.74 4.49
CA GLN A 42 2.49 23.40 4.40
C GLN A 42 3.14 23.16 5.78
N ALA A 43 2.82 23.98 6.78
CA ALA A 43 3.33 23.81 8.14
C ALA A 43 2.83 22.52 8.78
N THR A 44 1.58 22.13 8.51
CA THR A 44 0.98 20.87 8.98
C THR A 44 1.57 19.68 8.22
N ASN A 45 1.77 19.81 6.92
CA ASN A 45 2.42 18.85 6.02
C ASN A 45 1.85 17.43 6.10
N THR A 46 0.52 17.31 6.00
CA THR A 46 -0.21 16.04 5.92
C THR A 46 -1.17 16.04 4.72
N VAL A 47 -1.56 14.85 4.25
CA VAL A 47 -2.53 14.69 3.15
C VAL A 47 -3.81 15.43 3.49
N GLU A 48 -4.35 15.23 4.69
CA GLU A 48 -5.60 15.84 5.15
C GLU A 48 -5.52 17.38 5.17
N ALA A 49 -4.35 17.95 5.49
CA ALA A 49 -4.16 19.41 5.48
C ALA A 49 -4.18 19.96 4.05
N PHE A 50 -3.57 19.26 3.10
CA PHE A 50 -3.59 19.66 1.69
C PHE A 50 -4.97 19.45 1.06
N GLU A 51 -5.67 18.36 1.37
CA GLU A 51 -7.05 18.13 0.93
C GLU A 51 -8.00 19.22 1.45
N LYS A 52 -7.85 19.60 2.71
CA LYS A 52 -8.61 20.71 3.31
C LYS A 52 -8.34 22.04 2.61
N TYR A 53 -7.08 22.30 2.24
CA TYR A 53 -6.73 23.48 1.45
C TYR A 53 -7.45 23.47 0.10
N LEU A 54 -7.42 22.36 -0.63
CA LEU A 54 -8.09 22.19 -1.93
C LEU A 54 -9.62 22.36 -1.82
N GLU A 55 -10.23 21.88 -0.74
CA GLU A 55 -11.66 22.05 -0.48
C GLU A 55 -12.03 23.53 -0.28
N GLN A 56 -11.21 24.29 0.44
CA GLN A 56 -11.44 25.70 0.71
C GLN A 56 -11.07 26.59 -0.50
N HIS A 57 -10.10 26.20 -1.29
CA HIS A 57 -9.55 26.95 -2.42
C HIS A 57 -9.48 26.09 -3.68
N PRO A 58 -10.64 25.67 -4.27
CA PRO A 58 -10.65 24.78 -5.44
C PRO A 58 -10.04 25.39 -6.71
N SER A 59 -9.85 26.71 -6.73
CA SER A 59 -9.17 27.48 -7.80
C SER A 59 -8.10 28.39 -7.22
N GLY A 60 -7.52 28.02 -6.08
CA GLY A 60 -6.46 28.76 -5.41
C GLY A 60 -5.14 28.72 -6.18
N GLU A 61 -4.26 29.66 -5.85
CA GLU A 61 -2.95 29.79 -6.50
C GLU A 61 -2.08 28.54 -6.34
N TYR A 62 -2.24 27.81 -5.20
CA TYR A 62 -1.39 26.66 -4.85
C TYR A 62 -2.06 25.31 -5.06
N THR A 63 -3.13 25.24 -5.88
CA THR A 63 -3.89 24.01 -6.14
C THR A 63 -3.02 22.91 -6.74
N ASP A 64 -2.18 23.25 -7.72
CA ASP A 64 -1.30 22.28 -8.37
C ASP A 64 -0.23 21.78 -7.39
N GLU A 65 0.38 22.67 -6.60
CA GLU A 65 1.35 22.29 -5.59
C GLU A 65 0.75 21.41 -4.49
N ALA A 66 -0.48 21.68 -4.07
CA ALA A 66 -1.18 20.86 -3.10
C ALA A 66 -1.43 19.43 -3.63
N ASN A 67 -1.86 19.30 -4.89
CA ASN A 67 -2.03 18.01 -5.54
C ASN A 67 -0.70 17.26 -5.67
N ASP A 68 0.39 17.95 -6.05
CA ASP A 68 1.73 17.35 -6.13
C ASP A 68 2.20 16.82 -4.77
N LYS A 69 1.92 17.55 -3.68
CA LYS A 69 2.22 17.09 -2.32
C LYS A 69 1.43 15.83 -1.96
N ILE A 70 0.12 15.81 -2.21
CA ILE A 70 -0.74 14.64 -1.96
C ILE A 70 -0.23 13.44 -2.76
N ASN A 71 0.07 13.62 -4.05
CA ASN A 71 0.60 12.55 -4.90
C ASN A 71 1.94 12.02 -4.38
N SER A 72 2.84 12.90 -3.92
CA SER A 72 4.12 12.51 -3.33
C SER A 72 3.94 11.68 -2.06
N PHE A 73 3.01 12.05 -1.17
CA PHE A 73 2.67 11.25 0.01
C PHE A 73 2.09 9.89 -0.35
N ASN A 74 1.15 9.86 -1.30
CA ASN A 74 0.50 8.63 -1.76
C ASN A 74 1.50 7.68 -2.44
N ALA A 75 2.49 8.23 -3.16
CA ALA A 75 3.56 7.45 -3.77
C ALA A 75 4.46 6.76 -2.73
N GLN A 76 4.60 7.31 -1.54
CA GLN A 76 5.46 6.78 -0.47
C GLN A 76 4.71 5.91 0.54
N THR A 77 3.39 6.09 0.67
CA THR A 77 2.56 5.43 1.68
C THR A 77 1.70 4.34 1.08
N VAL A 78 1.76 3.14 1.64
CA VAL A 78 0.90 2.01 1.21
C VAL A 78 -0.54 2.29 1.57
N GLN A 79 -1.40 2.38 0.56
CA GLN A 79 -2.81 2.71 0.70
C GLN A 79 -3.64 1.51 1.19
N PRO A 80 -4.84 1.71 1.79
CA PRO A 80 -5.70 0.64 2.27
C PRO A 80 -6.03 -0.41 1.19
N GLU A 81 -6.29 0.02 -0.04
CA GLU A 81 -6.60 -0.84 -1.18
C GLU A 81 -5.42 -1.72 -1.57
N GLU A 82 -4.20 -1.16 -1.50
CA GLU A 82 -2.96 -1.89 -1.76
C GLU A 82 -2.70 -2.96 -0.69
N LYS A 83 -3.00 -2.66 0.58
CA LYS A 83 -2.95 -3.65 1.68
C LYS A 83 -3.95 -4.78 1.48
N LEU A 84 -5.17 -4.45 1.04
CA LEU A 84 -6.20 -5.45 0.72
C LEU A 84 -5.78 -6.33 -0.46
N MET A 85 -5.20 -5.76 -1.50
CA MET A 85 -4.67 -6.48 -2.65
C MET A 85 -3.58 -7.47 -2.21
N VAL A 86 -2.57 -7.01 -1.45
CA VAL A 86 -1.50 -7.85 -0.90
C VAL A 86 -2.08 -9.00 -0.07
N GLY A 87 -2.99 -8.70 0.86
CA GLY A 87 -3.64 -9.71 1.72
C GLY A 87 -4.43 -10.74 0.91
N SER A 88 -5.11 -10.31 -0.14
CA SER A 88 -5.87 -11.20 -1.04
C SER A 88 -4.96 -12.10 -1.86
N THR A 89 -3.85 -11.56 -2.37
CA THR A 89 -2.87 -12.33 -3.15
C THR A 89 -2.31 -13.49 -2.32
N PHE A 90 -1.85 -13.26 -1.10
CA PHE A 90 -1.33 -14.34 -0.26
C PHE A 90 -2.40 -15.30 0.26
N ARG A 91 -3.61 -14.81 0.53
CA ARG A 91 -4.74 -15.68 0.86
C ARG A 91 -5.04 -16.65 -0.28
N ASN A 92 -5.12 -16.14 -1.51
CA ASN A 92 -5.36 -16.96 -2.69
C ASN A 92 -4.22 -17.95 -2.94
N PHE A 93 -2.97 -17.51 -2.79
CA PHE A 93 -1.79 -18.35 -2.92
C PHE A 93 -1.82 -19.54 -1.94
N PHE A 94 -2.06 -19.31 -0.65
CA PHE A 94 -2.14 -20.39 0.32
C PHE A 94 -3.40 -21.26 0.15
N THR A 95 -4.52 -20.66 -0.25
CA THR A 95 -5.74 -21.42 -0.57
C THR A 95 -5.50 -22.38 -1.73
N ALA A 96 -4.81 -21.92 -2.77
CA ALA A 96 -4.45 -22.75 -3.92
C ALA A 96 -3.53 -23.92 -3.52
N ILE A 97 -2.51 -23.64 -2.68
CA ILE A 97 -1.65 -24.70 -2.15
C ILE A 97 -2.45 -25.70 -1.31
N ASN A 98 -3.28 -25.22 -0.39
CA ASN A 98 -4.08 -26.08 0.50
C ASN A 98 -5.04 -27.00 -0.27
N ASN A 99 -5.61 -26.50 -1.35
CA ASN A 99 -6.54 -27.24 -2.22
C ASN A 99 -5.85 -28.03 -3.33
N LYS A 100 -4.52 -27.89 -3.48
CA LYS A 100 -3.74 -28.44 -4.61
C LYS A 100 -4.25 -27.95 -5.97
N ASP A 101 -4.74 -26.71 -6.00
CA ASP A 101 -5.33 -26.08 -7.18
C ASP A 101 -4.22 -25.44 -8.02
N GLU A 102 -3.81 -26.15 -9.08
CA GLU A 102 -2.74 -25.73 -9.98
C GLU A 102 -3.12 -24.47 -10.79
N ASP A 103 -4.36 -24.38 -11.21
CA ASP A 103 -4.85 -23.26 -12.01
C ASP A 103 -4.90 -22.00 -11.15
N MET A 104 -5.51 -22.06 -9.99
CA MET A 104 -5.54 -20.93 -9.04
C MET A 104 -4.12 -20.51 -8.63
N LEU A 105 -3.23 -21.47 -8.34
CA LEU A 105 -1.85 -21.17 -7.97
C LEU A 105 -1.10 -20.42 -9.08
N SER A 106 -1.33 -20.83 -10.33
CA SER A 106 -0.75 -20.19 -11.52
C SER A 106 -1.22 -18.75 -11.71
N THR A 107 -2.42 -18.39 -11.23
CA THR A 107 -2.94 -17.02 -11.31
C THR A 107 -2.38 -16.11 -10.21
N CYS A 108 -1.79 -16.67 -9.15
CA CYS A 108 -1.21 -15.89 -8.04
C CYS A 108 0.23 -15.42 -8.32
N VAL A 109 0.92 -16.01 -9.29
CA VAL A 109 2.36 -15.78 -9.52
C VAL A 109 2.65 -15.28 -10.93
N GLY A 110 3.71 -14.52 -11.07
CA GLY A 110 4.20 -14.05 -12.36
C GLY A 110 4.58 -15.22 -13.29
N ARG A 111 4.53 -14.99 -14.59
CA ARG A 111 4.95 -15.98 -15.58
C ARG A 111 6.42 -16.39 -15.38
N ILE A 112 7.27 -15.41 -15.12
CA ILE A 112 8.64 -15.54 -14.69
C ILE A 112 8.77 -14.76 -13.39
N MET A 113 9.37 -15.38 -12.39
CA MET A 113 9.66 -14.78 -11.08
C MET A 113 11.13 -14.48 -10.97
N THR A 114 11.49 -13.36 -10.41
CA THR A 114 12.89 -12.99 -10.14
C THR A 114 13.57 -14.06 -9.27
N SER A 115 12.84 -14.58 -8.27
CA SER A 115 13.30 -15.69 -7.43
C SER A 115 12.10 -16.42 -6.80
N PHE A 116 12.20 -17.74 -6.70
CA PHE A 116 11.30 -18.58 -5.92
C PHE A 116 12.09 -19.58 -5.10
N LEU A 117 12.06 -19.44 -3.77
CA LEU A 117 12.78 -20.29 -2.82
C LEU A 117 14.29 -20.44 -3.15
N GLY A 118 14.91 -19.31 -3.54
CA GLY A 118 16.32 -19.24 -3.90
C GLY A 118 16.63 -19.64 -5.35
N LYS A 119 15.65 -20.11 -6.13
CA LYS A 119 15.84 -20.37 -7.56
C LYS A 119 15.60 -19.06 -8.33
N PRO A 120 16.61 -18.50 -9.02
CA PRO A 120 16.43 -17.34 -9.90
C PRO A 120 15.65 -17.75 -11.16
N ASP A 121 15.02 -16.77 -11.81
CA ASP A 121 14.26 -16.91 -13.06
C ASP A 121 13.25 -18.10 -13.00
N ALA A 122 12.63 -18.27 -11.82
CA ALA A 122 11.69 -19.34 -11.61
C ALA A 122 10.40 -19.12 -12.42
N THR A 123 9.82 -20.21 -12.89
CA THR A 123 8.60 -20.21 -13.69
C THR A 123 7.40 -20.69 -12.87
N ARG A 124 6.19 -20.50 -13.38
CA ARG A 124 4.98 -21.12 -12.80
C ARG A 124 5.14 -22.63 -12.60
N SER A 125 5.80 -23.32 -13.52
CA SER A 125 6.07 -24.77 -13.42
C SER A 125 6.92 -25.10 -12.18
N ASP A 126 7.85 -24.23 -11.79
CA ASP A 126 8.64 -24.42 -10.57
C ASP A 126 7.81 -24.31 -9.30
N VAL A 127 6.86 -23.37 -9.29
CA VAL A 127 5.91 -23.19 -8.18
C VAL A 127 4.96 -24.39 -8.06
N LEU A 128 4.45 -24.89 -9.18
CA LEU A 128 3.64 -26.11 -9.23
C LEU A 128 4.43 -27.34 -8.75
N THR A 129 5.69 -27.44 -9.18
CA THR A 129 6.59 -28.52 -8.75
C THR A 129 6.85 -28.46 -7.23
N PHE A 130 7.01 -27.26 -6.67
CA PHE A 130 7.12 -27.08 -5.22
C PHE A 130 5.86 -27.58 -4.52
N MET A 131 4.66 -27.17 -4.96
CA MET A 131 3.40 -27.62 -4.39
C MET A 131 3.30 -29.16 -4.39
N LYS A 132 3.62 -29.80 -5.52
CA LYS A 132 3.61 -31.28 -5.62
C LYS A 132 4.63 -31.94 -4.68
N LYS A 133 5.81 -31.34 -4.51
CA LYS A 133 6.87 -31.88 -3.64
C LYS A 133 6.55 -31.82 -2.15
N ILE A 134 5.83 -30.80 -1.69
CA ILE A 134 5.49 -30.69 -0.26
C ILE A 134 4.39 -31.69 0.15
N TYR A 135 3.53 -32.12 -0.79
CA TYR A 135 2.53 -33.17 -0.58
C TYR A 135 3.14 -34.55 -0.82
N LYS A 136 4.05 -34.96 0.08
CA LYS A 136 4.64 -36.30 0.06
C LYS A 136 3.57 -37.36 0.29
N PRO A 137 3.78 -38.64 -0.13
CA PRO A 137 2.82 -39.74 0.11
C PRO A 137 2.48 -39.95 1.60
N THR A 138 3.40 -39.55 2.50
CA THR A 138 3.19 -39.62 3.95
C THR A 138 2.30 -38.51 4.52
N VAL A 139 1.97 -37.47 3.74
CA VAL A 139 1.16 -36.35 4.18
C VAL A 139 -0.30 -36.62 3.88
N ALA A 140 -1.10 -36.81 4.93
CA ALA A 140 -2.56 -36.98 4.80
C ALA A 140 -3.25 -35.63 4.51
N SER A 141 -2.86 -34.57 5.23
CA SER A 141 -3.35 -33.21 4.97
C SER A 141 -2.32 -32.16 5.36
N MET A 142 -2.41 -31.00 4.75
CA MET A 142 -1.56 -29.86 5.04
C MET A 142 -2.37 -28.57 4.93
N THR A 143 -2.15 -27.65 5.87
CA THR A 143 -2.78 -26.32 5.87
C THR A 143 -1.73 -25.25 6.07
N TRP A 144 -1.67 -24.36 5.11
CA TRP A 144 -0.89 -23.11 5.20
C TRP A 144 -1.82 -21.95 5.52
N ALA A 145 -1.36 -21.05 6.39
CA ALA A 145 -2.08 -19.83 6.71
C ALA A 145 -1.09 -18.67 6.94
N SER A 146 -1.41 -17.51 6.39
CA SER A 146 -0.74 -16.26 6.76
C SER A 146 -1.21 -15.80 8.15
N LEU A 147 -0.30 -15.24 8.96
CA LEU A 147 -0.67 -14.57 10.21
C LEU A 147 -1.22 -13.15 9.99
N ALA A 148 -1.29 -12.70 8.74
CA ALA A 148 -1.76 -11.38 8.34
C ALA A 148 -1.00 -10.19 8.96
N ASP A 149 0.21 -10.44 9.46
CA ASP A 149 1.13 -9.45 10.03
C ASP A 149 2.00 -8.79 8.94
N TYR A 150 1.36 -8.36 7.85
CA TYR A 150 2.06 -7.86 6.67
C TYR A 150 2.79 -6.54 6.96
N ASN A 151 4.12 -6.55 6.81
CA ASN A 151 4.94 -5.36 6.68
C ASN A 151 5.18 -5.11 5.19
N ILE A 152 4.55 -4.05 4.67
CA ILE A 152 4.51 -3.75 3.25
C ILE A 152 5.23 -2.42 3.02
N SER A 153 6.14 -2.39 2.06
CA SER A 153 6.67 -1.17 1.46
C SER A 153 6.43 -1.20 -0.04
N LYS A 154 6.35 -0.04 -0.66
CA LYS A 154 6.18 0.08 -2.10
C LYS A 154 7.27 0.94 -2.72
N LYS A 155 7.58 0.66 -3.97
CA LYS A 155 8.52 1.42 -4.79
C LYS A 155 7.88 1.66 -6.14
N GLU A 156 7.89 2.91 -6.58
CA GLU A 156 7.48 3.26 -7.93
C GLU A 156 8.48 2.69 -8.97
N ILE A 157 7.94 2.05 -9.99
CA ILE A 157 8.70 1.46 -11.10
C ILE A 157 8.41 2.15 -12.44
N GLY A 158 7.72 3.28 -12.42
CA GLY A 158 7.36 4.14 -13.55
C GLY A 158 5.86 4.20 -13.80
N GLU A 159 5.39 5.31 -14.37
CA GLU A 159 4.00 5.53 -14.77
C GLU A 159 2.97 5.29 -13.64
N GLU A 160 3.27 5.75 -12.43
CA GLU A 160 2.43 5.54 -11.23
C GLU A 160 2.16 4.06 -10.91
N LYS A 161 3.03 3.15 -11.37
CA LYS A 161 2.99 1.73 -11.06
C LYS A 161 3.96 1.41 -9.95
N TYR A 162 3.54 0.53 -9.04
CA TYR A 162 4.30 0.19 -7.85
C TYR A 162 4.60 -1.29 -7.75
N GLU A 163 5.84 -1.62 -7.35
CA GLU A 163 6.23 -2.93 -6.85
C GLU A 163 6.14 -2.90 -5.33
N TYR A 164 5.58 -3.95 -4.73
CA TYR A 164 5.40 -4.09 -3.29
C TYR A 164 6.38 -5.12 -2.74
N SER A 165 7.17 -4.73 -1.75
CA SER A 165 7.96 -5.65 -0.94
C SER A 165 7.19 -5.99 0.32
N VAL A 166 7.01 -7.29 0.59
CA VAL A 166 6.13 -7.79 1.65
C VAL A 166 6.87 -8.78 2.53
N ASN A 167 6.90 -8.52 3.83
CA ASN A 167 7.41 -9.45 4.84
C ASN A 167 6.30 -9.80 5.82
N PHE A 168 6.14 -11.08 6.12
CA PHE A 168 5.13 -11.56 7.06
C PHE A 168 5.46 -12.97 7.55
N ASN A 169 4.71 -13.45 8.54
CA ASN A 169 4.83 -14.80 9.03
C ASN A 169 3.67 -15.68 8.56
N ALA A 170 3.98 -16.95 8.30
CA ALA A 170 3.00 -17.97 7.96
C ALA A 170 3.19 -19.22 8.81
N THR A 171 2.10 -19.95 9.00
CA THR A 171 2.09 -21.25 9.66
C THR A 171 1.79 -22.36 8.67
N GLN A 172 2.36 -23.52 8.93
CA GLN A 172 2.07 -24.77 8.23
C GLN A 172 1.71 -25.83 9.27
N ALA A 173 0.53 -26.39 9.14
CA ALA A 173 0.12 -27.58 9.91
C ALA A 173 0.10 -28.79 8.97
N VAL A 174 0.84 -29.85 9.31
CA VAL A 174 0.93 -31.08 8.55
C VAL A 174 0.39 -32.22 9.40
N ASN A 175 -0.56 -32.98 8.86
CA ASN A 175 -1.01 -34.25 9.45
C ASN A 175 -0.49 -35.39 8.57
N ASN A 176 0.29 -36.28 9.15
CA ASN A 176 0.85 -37.42 8.45
C ASN A 176 -0.09 -38.63 8.51
N SER A 177 0.05 -39.55 7.56
CA SER A 177 -0.76 -40.76 7.47
C SER A 177 -0.57 -41.74 8.63
N ASP A 178 0.55 -41.61 9.37
CA ASP A 178 0.82 -42.37 10.59
C ASP A 178 0.21 -41.77 11.86
N GLY A 179 -0.55 -40.66 11.73
CA GLY A 179 -1.18 -39.93 12.82
C GLY A 179 -0.30 -38.88 13.48
N THR A 180 0.95 -38.72 13.07
CA THR A 180 1.82 -37.66 13.60
C THR A 180 1.42 -36.30 13.03
N GLN A 181 1.61 -35.26 13.86
CA GLN A 181 1.31 -33.88 13.49
C GLN A 181 2.54 -33.00 13.63
N GLU A 182 2.73 -32.12 12.67
CA GLU A 182 3.80 -31.10 12.70
C GLU A 182 3.18 -29.71 12.57
N LYS A 183 3.71 -28.76 13.33
CA LYS A 183 3.40 -27.33 13.19
C LYS A 183 4.69 -26.59 12.95
N ASN A 184 4.74 -25.86 11.87
CA ASN A 184 5.91 -25.09 11.47
C ASN A 184 5.54 -23.62 11.30
N LYS A 185 6.47 -22.72 11.61
CA LYS A 185 6.36 -21.29 11.32
C LYS A 185 7.42 -20.91 10.31
N TYR A 186 7.06 -20.00 9.43
CA TYR A 186 7.95 -19.49 8.39
C TYR A 186 7.90 -17.97 8.37
N ARG A 187 9.07 -17.36 8.18
CA ARG A 187 9.19 -15.98 7.74
C ARG A 187 9.17 -15.98 6.22
N ILE A 188 8.30 -15.15 5.65
CA ILE A 188 8.16 -15.01 4.20
C ILE A 188 8.61 -13.61 3.81
N SER A 189 9.43 -13.54 2.76
CA SER A 189 9.81 -12.31 2.07
C SER A 189 9.40 -12.46 0.62
N ALA A 190 8.63 -11.52 0.11
CA ALA A 190 8.06 -11.60 -1.22
C ALA A 190 8.01 -10.22 -1.91
N LYS A 191 7.86 -10.24 -3.23
CA LYS A 191 7.53 -9.08 -4.03
C LYS A 191 6.27 -9.35 -4.85
N ILE A 192 5.47 -8.30 -4.99
CA ILE A 192 4.25 -8.28 -5.80
C ILE A 192 4.38 -7.17 -6.83
N ASN A 193 4.06 -7.48 -8.09
CA ASN A 193 4.06 -6.50 -9.18
C ASN A 193 2.77 -5.65 -9.18
N PRO A 194 2.67 -4.61 -10.03
CA PRO A 194 1.46 -3.78 -10.13
C PRO A 194 0.18 -4.55 -10.49
N ASP A 195 0.29 -5.71 -11.12
CA ASP A 195 -0.85 -6.56 -11.47
C ASP A 195 -1.32 -7.46 -10.30
N GLY A 196 -0.70 -7.34 -9.13
CA GLY A 196 -1.02 -8.14 -7.94
C GLY A 196 -0.42 -9.55 -7.96
N LEU A 197 0.54 -9.83 -8.84
CA LEU A 197 1.18 -11.15 -8.97
C LEU A 197 2.47 -11.22 -8.16
N ILE A 198 2.69 -12.34 -7.48
CA ILE A 198 3.94 -12.62 -6.77
C ILE A 198 5.06 -12.82 -7.80
N THR A 199 6.10 -12.00 -7.73
CA THR A 199 7.27 -12.04 -8.61
C THR A 199 8.55 -12.47 -7.90
N GLU A 200 8.54 -12.49 -6.57
CA GLU A 200 9.58 -13.04 -5.74
C GLU A 200 8.97 -13.65 -4.49
N LEU A 201 9.44 -14.81 -4.06
CA LEU A 201 9.02 -15.41 -2.79
C LEU A 201 10.11 -16.28 -2.21
N ASN A 202 10.50 -15.96 -0.98
CA ASN A 202 11.42 -16.74 -0.17
C ASN A 202 10.80 -17.08 1.18
N MET A 203 11.09 -18.27 1.69
CA MET A 203 10.60 -18.77 2.98
C MET A 203 11.78 -19.26 3.83
N THR A 204 11.81 -18.84 5.08
CA THR A 204 12.77 -19.33 6.08
C THR A 204 12.01 -19.92 7.25
N LYS A 205 12.26 -21.19 7.55
CA LYS A 205 11.66 -21.85 8.73
C LYS A 205 12.20 -21.19 10.00
N ILE A 206 11.29 -20.83 10.91
CA ILE A 206 11.62 -20.31 12.23
C ILE A 206 11.84 -21.53 13.14
N LEU A 207 13.04 -21.66 13.67
CA LEU A 207 13.36 -22.69 14.68
C LEU A 207 12.99 -22.10 16.04
N GLU A 208 12.13 -22.77 16.77
CA GLU A 208 11.78 -22.45 18.17
C GLU A 208 12.76 -23.14 19.12
#